data_c3e21fb892939df889d0e9803b48950a
#
_entry.id   c3e21fb892939df889d0e9803b48950a
#
_cell.length_a   1.000
_cell.length_b   1.000
_cell.length_c   1.000
_cell.angle_alpha   90.00
_cell.angle_beta   90.00
_cell.angle_gamma   90.00
#
_symmetry.space_group_name_H-M   'P 1'
#
loop_
_entity.id
_entity.type
_entity.pdbx_description
1 polymer ?
#
loop_
_entity_poly.entity_id
_entity_poly.type
_entity_poly.pdbx_seq_one_letter_code
_entity_poly.pdbx_strand_id
1 'polypeptide(L)'
;MHICLVNPPLSSEALYGEWDLSGVDSISPPLGLLILAAVVRREGHKVSVVDAYAHGLSAHETAEQVMKNEPVVVGIGSTTPSIFGAANLANIIKCQNPEIKIILGGAHISAVPNETFEMFSQFDIGVIGEGENTLLELLDMLEKEKANLCDIDGIIFRKNGKVTKTNTRLAIADMDWLPLPAWDLLPSLFEPYRLSIVGTTSDKSTAILTSRGCPGRCSFCDTQVFGQKFR
;
A
#
# COMPACT_ATOMS: atom_id res chain seq x y z
N MET A 1 -0.84 10.80 15.25
CA MET A 1 0.39 10.78 14.41
C MET A 1 0.09 11.29 12.99
N HIS A 2 1.16 11.57 12.16
CA HIS A 2 1.02 11.80 10.73
C HIS A 2 1.60 10.63 9.95
N ILE A 3 0.80 9.99 9.11
CA ILE A 3 1.22 8.97 8.15
C ILE A 3 1.07 9.46 6.71
N CYS A 4 2.06 9.19 5.86
CA CYS A 4 1.96 9.35 4.42
C CYS A 4 1.82 7.97 3.76
N LEU A 5 0.74 7.75 3.02
CA LEU A 5 0.51 6.53 2.26
C LEU A 5 0.94 6.75 0.81
N VAL A 6 1.74 5.83 0.27
CA VAL A 6 2.39 6.00 -1.02
C VAL A 6 2.09 4.83 -1.95
N ASN A 7 1.58 5.13 -3.14
CA ASN A 7 1.65 4.23 -4.28
C ASN A 7 3.01 4.48 -4.97
N PRO A 8 3.94 3.52 -4.95
CA PRO A 8 5.32 3.77 -5.31
C PRO A 8 5.51 4.02 -6.81
N PRO A 9 6.65 4.62 -7.20
CA PRO A 9 7.01 4.75 -8.61
C PRO A 9 7.07 3.40 -9.31
N LEU A 10 6.52 3.35 -10.51
CA LEU A 10 6.57 2.18 -11.37
C LEU A 10 6.72 2.65 -12.81
N SER A 11 7.76 2.22 -13.50
CA SER A 11 7.93 2.55 -14.91
C SER A 11 7.09 1.65 -15.81
N SER A 12 6.64 2.17 -16.94
CA SER A 12 5.99 1.37 -17.99
C SER A 12 6.89 0.24 -18.47
N GLU A 13 8.21 0.46 -18.52
CA GLU A 13 9.22 -0.55 -18.86
C GLU A 13 9.21 -1.73 -17.86
N ALA A 14 9.02 -1.47 -16.56
CA ALA A 14 8.90 -2.52 -15.54
C ALA A 14 7.61 -3.35 -15.68
N LEU A 15 6.54 -2.78 -16.28
CA LEU A 15 5.28 -3.47 -16.53
C LEU A 15 5.28 -4.21 -17.87
N TYR A 16 5.78 -3.58 -18.92
CA TYR A 16 5.55 -4.01 -20.30
C TYR A 16 6.83 -4.26 -21.10
N GLY A 17 8.01 -4.06 -20.47
CA GLY A 17 9.29 -4.17 -21.17
C GLY A 17 9.43 -3.09 -22.25
N GLU A 18 9.87 -3.50 -23.45
CA GLU A 18 10.08 -2.58 -24.58
C GLU A 18 8.79 -2.23 -25.36
N TRP A 19 7.62 -2.73 -24.94
CA TRP A 19 6.36 -2.47 -25.62
C TRP A 19 5.84 -1.07 -25.30
N ASP A 20 5.68 -0.25 -26.32
CA ASP A 20 4.99 1.05 -26.20
C ASP A 20 3.48 0.84 -26.14
N LEU A 21 2.93 0.91 -24.95
CA LEU A 21 1.50 0.81 -24.69
C LEU A 21 0.90 2.16 -24.25
N SER A 22 1.55 3.27 -24.60
CA SER A 22 1.14 4.63 -24.18
C SER A 22 -0.29 5.03 -24.54
N GLY A 23 -0.95 4.30 -25.44
CA GLY A 23 -2.35 4.50 -25.80
C GLY A 23 -3.34 3.55 -25.10
N VAL A 24 -2.86 2.58 -24.31
CA VAL A 24 -3.68 1.51 -23.70
C VAL A 24 -3.63 1.55 -22.19
N ASP A 25 -2.79 2.42 -21.61
CA ASP A 25 -2.59 2.49 -20.16
C ASP A 25 -3.87 2.88 -19.43
N SER A 26 -4.34 1.95 -18.60
CA SER A 26 -5.42 2.20 -17.63
C SER A 26 -4.77 2.54 -16.30
N ILE A 27 -4.93 3.77 -15.86
CA ILE A 27 -4.46 4.23 -14.55
C ILE A 27 -5.68 4.38 -13.64
N SER A 28 -5.83 3.49 -12.67
CA SER A 28 -6.88 3.58 -11.67
C SER A 28 -6.39 4.21 -10.37
N PRO A 29 -7.26 4.94 -9.66
CA PRO A 29 -6.91 5.44 -8.33
C PRO A 29 -6.52 4.29 -7.39
N PRO A 30 -5.59 4.51 -6.44
CA PRO A 30 -5.10 3.49 -5.52
C PRO A 30 -6.12 3.21 -4.40
N LEU A 31 -7.25 2.55 -4.73
CA LEU A 31 -8.40 2.34 -3.83
C LEU A 31 -8.00 1.78 -2.46
N GLY A 32 -7.08 0.80 -2.43
CA GLY A 32 -6.63 0.20 -1.18
C GLY A 32 -5.98 1.24 -0.26
N LEU A 33 -5.15 2.14 -0.80
CA LEU A 33 -4.52 3.21 -0.02
C LEU A 33 -5.55 4.26 0.41
N LEU A 34 -6.53 4.58 -0.43
CA LEU A 34 -7.60 5.55 -0.10
C LEU A 34 -8.53 5.02 0.99
N ILE A 35 -8.81 3.72 1.01
CA ILE A 35 -9.58 3.08 2.08
C ILE A 35 -8.77 3.09 3.38
N LEU A 36 -7.48 2.71 3.34
CA LEU A 36 -6.59 2.81 4.49
C LEU A 36 -6.51 4.25 5.02
N ALA A 37 -6.38 5.23 4.13
CA ALA A 37 -6.37 6.64 4.49
C ALA A 37 -7.66 7.06 5.21
N ALA A 38 -8.81 6.62 4.70
CA ALA A 38 -10.10 6.93 5.31
C ALA A 38 -10.25 6.27 6.70
N VAL A 39 -9.80 5.03 6.87
CA VAL A 39 -9.79 4.32 8.15
C VAL A 39 -8.89 5.05 9.16
N VAL A 40 -7.66 5.36 8.78
CA VAL A 40 -6.68 6.05 9.64
C VAL A 40 -7.17 7.45 10.04
N ARG A 41 -7.77 8.19 9.10
CA ARG A 41 -8.34 9.52 9.36
C ARG A 41 -9.52 9.48 10.31
N ARG A 42 -10.37 8.44 10.21
CA ARG A 42 -11.51 8.23 11.10
C ARG A 42 -11.09 8.07 12.56
N GLU A 43 -9.95 7.45 12.81
CA GLU A 43 -9.38 7.27 14.15
C GLU A 43 -8.52 8.48 14.62
N GLY A 44 -8.60 9.63 13.91
CA GLY A 44 -8.03 10.89 14.34
C GLY A 44 -6.58 11.14 13.96
N HIS A 45 -5.95 10.27 13.16
CA HIS A 45 -4.60 10.50 12.66
C HIS A 45 -4.61 11.43 11.45
N LYS A 46 -3.54 12.23 11.32
CA LYS A 46 -3.30 12.99 10.09
C LYS A 46 -2.79 12.05 9.01
N VAL A 47 -3.37 12.13 7.81
CA VAL A 47 -2.99 11.27 6.68
C VAL A 47 -2.82 12.09 5.42
N SER A 48 -1.81 11.75 4.63
CA SER A 48 -1.58 12.23 3.27
C SER A 48 -1.38 11.05 2.32
N VAL A 49 -1.69 11.25 1.05
CA VAL A 49 -1.54 10.23 0.00
C VAL A 49 -0.66 10.79 -1.12
N VAL A 50 0.31 10.00 -1.58
CA VAL A 50 1.13 10.30 -2.75
C VAL A 50 1.01 9.15 -3.74
N ASP A 51 0.44 9.41 -4.92
CA ASP A 51 0.34 8.44 -6.00
C ASP A 51 1.43 8.70 -7.04
N ALA A 52 2.62 8.17 -6.77
CA ALA A 52 3.77 8.38 -7.64
C ALA A 52 3.60 7.72 -9.02
N TYR A 53 2.98 6.53 -9.05
CA TYR A 53 2.73 5.83 -10.30
C TYR A 53 1.84 6.65 -11.24
N ALA A 54 0.70 7.11 -10.75
CA ALA A 54 -0.26 7.85 -11.55
C ALA A 54 0.30 9.17 -12.09
N HIS A 55 1.15 9.83 -11.31
CA HIS A 55 1.77 11.10 -11.68
C HIS A 55 3.13 10.96 -12.37
N GLY A 56 3.59 9.75 -12.65
CA GLY A 56 4.87 9.50 -13.32
C GLY A 56 6.09 10.02 -12.54
N LEU A 57 5.99 10.07 -11.20
CA LEU A 57 7.06 10.60 -10.36
C LEU A 57 8.22 9.61 -10.26
N SER A 58 9.43 10.11 -10.29
CA SER A 58 10.64 9.37 -9.90
C SER A 58 10.64 9.09 -8.39
N ALA A 59 11.50 8.19 -7.93
CA ALA A 59 11.65 7.91 -6.50
C ALA A 59 12.15 9.14 -5.71
N HIS A 60 12.98 10.00 -6.29
CA HIS A 60 13.45 11.24 -5.67
C HIS A 60 12.32 12.27 -5.53
N GLU A 61 11.57 12.54 -6.61
CA GLU A 61 10.42 13.46 -6.56
C GLU A 61 9.34 12.96 -5.59
N THR A 62 9.13 11.65 -5.53
CA THR A 62 8.22 11.04 -4.57
C THR A 62 8.69 11.26 -3.15
N ALA A 63 9.98 11.04 -2.86
CA ALA A 63 10.55 11.29 -1.54
C ALA A 63 10.42 12.76 -1.14
N GLU A 64 10.67 13.70 -2.04
CA GLU A 64 10.48 15.14 -1.79
C GLU A 64 9.01 15.46 -1.42
N GLN A 65 8.04 14.90 -2.14
CA GLN A 65 6.62 15.10 -1.82
C GLN A 65 6.24 14.48 -0.47
N VAL A 66 6.75 13.30 -0.16
CA VAL A 66 6.56 12.64 1.14
C VAL A 66 7.13 13.52 2.26
N MET A 67 8.37 14.00 2.12
CA MET A 67 9.05 14.78 3.16
C MET A 67 8.42 16.15 3.40
N LYS A 68 7.81 16.78 2.40
CA LYS A 68 7.02 18.03 2.56
C LYS A 68 5.84 17.89 3.53
N ASN A 69 5.35 16.67 3.70
CA ASN A 69 4.26 16.38 4.63
C ASN A 69 4.73 16.12 6.07
N GLU A 70 6.05 16.04 6.31
CA GLU A 70 6.67 15.76 7.61
C GLU A 70 6.04 14.54 8.32
N PRO A 71 5.93 13.38 7.66
CA PRO A 71 5.34 12.20 8.29
C PRO A 71 6.30 11.55 9.27
N VAL A 72 5.77 10.91 10.31
CA VAL A 72 6.55 10.03 11.20
C VAL A 72 6.48 8.57 10.76
N VAL A 73 5.49 8.25 9.93
CA VAL A 73 5.29 6.92 9.34
C VAL A 73 5.04 7.08 7.85
N VAL A 74 5.66 6.23 7.03
CA VAL A 74 5.38 6.11 5.60
C VAL A 74 4.90 4.70 5.30
N GLY A 75 3.67 4.57 4.81
CA GLY A 75 3.10 3.31 4.34
C GLY A 75 3.23 3.20 2.82
N ILE A 76 3.94 2.19 2.32
CA ILE A 76 4.14 1.98 0.89
C ILE A 76 3.37 0.73 0.47
N GLY A 77 2.42 0.88 -0.48
CA GLY A 77 1.70 -0.25 -1.07
C GLY A 77 2.46 -0.79 -2.28
N SER A 78 2.75 -2.10 -2.36
CA SER A 78 3.46 -2.65 -3.50
C SER A 78 2.83 -3.91 -4.09
N THR A 79 2.98 -4.01 -5.39
CA THR A 79 2.83 -5.24 -6.19
C THR A 79 4.20 -5.78 -6.56
N THR A 80 4.29 -6.97 -7.13
CA THR A 80 5.58 -7.55 -7.54
C THR A 80 6.34 -6.68 -8.55
N PRO A 81 5.71 -6.08 -9.55
CA PRO A 81 6.42 -5.16 -10.46
C PRO A 81 6.96 -3.91 -9.78
N SER A 82 6.30 -3.41 -8.72
CA SER A 82 6.67 -2.14 -8.07
C SER A 82 7.59 -2.28 -6.86
N ILE A 83 7.94 -3.50 -6.42
CA ILE A 83 8.71 -3.70 -5.17
C ILE A 83 10.09 -3.04 -5.20
N PHE A 84 10.78 -3.07 -6.33
CA PHE A 84 12.09 -2.41 -6.46
C PHE A 84 11.97 -0.88 -6.40
N GLY A 85 10.91 -0.31 -7.01
CA GLY A 85 10.60 1.12 -6.89
C GLY A 85 10.26 1.52 -5.44
N ALA A 86 9.47 0.69 -4.75
CA ALA A 86 9.16 0.86 -3.33
C ALA A 86 10.41 0.79 -2.45
N ALA A 87 11.30 -0.16 -2.71
CA ALA A 87 12.55 -0.33 -1.98
C ALA A 87 13.52 0.84 -2.20
N ASN A 88 13.65 1.32 -3.42
CA ASN A 88 14.46 2.50 -3.75
C ASN A 88 13.92 3.75 -3.06
N LEU A 89 12.61 3.99 -3.12
CA LEU A 89 11.95 5.08 -2.40
C LEU A 89 12.22 5.02 -0.89
N ALA A 90 12.01 3.84 -0.29
CA ALA A 90 12.26 3.62 1.12
C ALA A 90 13.72 3.94 1.52
N ASN A 91 14.68 3.54 0.69
CA ASN A 91 16.09 3.85 0.90
C ASN A 91 16.37 5.36 0.87
N ILE A 92 15.81 6.09 -0.12
CA ILE A 92 15.96 7.54 -0.22
C ILE A 92 15.39 8.23 1.02
N ILE A 93 14.19 7.84 1.47
CA ILE A 93 13.56 8.39 2.68
C ILE A 93 14.42 8.11 3.91
N LYS A 94 14.91 6.88 4.08
CA LYS A 94 15.79 6.50 5.21
C LYS A 94 17.12 7.27 5.21
N CYS A 95 17.69 7.56 4.05
CA CYS A 95 18.89 8.39 3.94
C CYS A 95 18.63 9.84 4.36
N GLN A 96 17.44 10.40 4.11
CA GLN A 96 17.07 11.77 4.50
C GLN A 96 16.65 11.84 5.97
N ASN A 97 15.89 10.87 6.45
CA ASN A 97 15.45 10.78 7.85
C ASN A 97 15.31 9.32 8.30
N PRO A 98 16.30 8.76 9.00
CA PRO A 98 16.29 7.35 9.44
C PRO A 98 15.21 7.04 10.49
N GLU A 99 14.68 8.06 11.19
CA GLU A 99 13.66 7.88 12.24
C GLU A 99 12.27 7.55 11.67
N ILE A 100 11.99 7.94 10.42
CA ILE A 100 10.72 7.64 9.77
C ILE A 100 10.54 6.11 9.69
N LYS A 101 9.41 5.62 10.20
CA LYS A 101 9.05 4.21 10.10
C LYS A 101 8.46 3.89 8.73
N ILE A 102 9.07 2.94 8.02
CA ILE A 102 8.61 2.49 6.71
C ILE A 102 7.82 1.20 6.88
N ILE A 103 6.52 1.25 6.56
CA ILE A 103 5.61 0.12 6.57
C ILE A 103 5.35 -0.30 5.13
N LEU A 104 5.67 -1.54 4.78
CA LEU A 104 5.36 -2.12 3.47
C LEU A 104 4.04 -2.89 3.53
N GLY A 105 3.13 -2.64 2.62
CA GLY A 105 1.88 -3.37 2.43
C GLY A 105 1.65 -3.80 0.99
N GLY A 106 0.52 -4.44 0.73
CA GLY A 106 0.07 -4.80 -0.61
C GLY A 106 0.29 -6.25 -0.99
N ALA A 107 0.06 -6.57 -2.27
CA ALA A 107 0.02 -7.94 -2.76
C ALA A 107 1.37 -8.65 -2.67
N HIS A 108 2.48 -7.92 -2.96
CA HIS A 108 3.81 -8.54 -2.96
C HIS A 108 4.21 -9.08 -1.59
N ILE A 109 4.16 -8.25 -0.56
CA ILE A 109 4.52 -8.66 0.81
C ILE A 109 3.58 -9.73 1.36
N SER A 110 2.32 -9.74 0.92
CA SER A 110 1.36 -10.78 1.31
C SER A 110 1.68 -12.13 0.69
N ALA A 111 2.22 -12.15 -0.53
CA ALA A 111 2.59 -13.38 -1.25
C ALA A 111 3.93 -13.95 -0.77
N VAL A 112 4.96 -13.13 -0.62
CA VAL A 112 6.35 -13.55 -0.35
C VAL A 112 6.99 -12.74 0.78
N PRO A 113 6.45 -12.82 2.02
CA PRO A 113 6.86 -11.95 3.12
C PRO A 113 8.31 -12.19 3.57
N ASN A 114 8.75 -13.44 3.68
CA ASN A 114 10.09 -13.77 4.17
C ASN A 114 11.17 -13.31 3.20
N GLU A 115 11.03 -13.68 1.94
CA GLU A 115 11.95 -13.33 0.84
C GLU A 115 12.06 -11.80 0.69
N THR A 116 10.94 -11.09 0.81
CA THR A 116 10.91 -9.63 0.78
C THR A 116 11.74 -9.03 1.92
N PHE A 117 11.57 -9.52 3.14
CA PHE A 117 12.31 -9.00 4.30
C PHE A 117 13.76 -9.46 4.34
N GLU A 118 14.11 -10.60 3.74
CA GLU A 118 15.50 -11.02 3.55
C GLU A 118 16.21 -10.14 2.53
N MET A 119 15.54 -9.77 1.44
CA MET A 119 16.12 -9.00 0.33
C MET A 119 16.21 -7.50 0.62
N PHE A 120 15.20 -6.92 1.28
CA PHE A 120 15.05 -5.46 1.45
C PHE A 120 15.12 -5.04 2.93
N SER A 121 16.29 -4.54 3.37
CA SER A 121 16.52 -4.13 4.76
C SER A 121 15.90 -2.80 5.15
N GLN A 122 15.52 -1.96 4.19
CA GLN A 122 14.98 -0.61 4.37
C GLN A 122 13.55 -0.56 4.88
N PHE A 123 12.80 -1.65 4.81
CA PHE A 123 11.47 -1.74 5.39
C PHE A 123 11.54 -2.13 6.87
N ASP A 124 10.90 -1.38 7.76
CA ASP A 124 10.86 -1.66 9.20
C ASP A 124 9.83 -2.75 9.52
N ILE A 125 8.62 -2.63 8.94
CA ILE A 125 7.49 -3.52 9.19
C ILE A 125 6.81 -3.85 7.86
N GLY A 126 6.41 -5.11 7.67
CA GLY A 126 5.56 -5.55 6.58
C GLY A 126 4.18 -5.93 7.10
N VAL A 127 3.11 -5.51 6.41
CA VAL A 127 1.72 -5.86 6.69
C VAL A 127 1.27 -6.92 5.69
N ILE A 128 0.82 -8.06 6.18
CA ILE A 128 0.42 -9.24 5.41
C ILE A 128 -1.11 -9.33 5.41
N GLY A 129 -1.71 -9.40 4.22
CA GLY A 129 -3.16 -9.46 4.05
C GLY A 129 -3.83 -8.10 4.13
N GLU A 130 -5.02 -8.03 4.74
CA GLU A 130 -5.79 -6.80 4.89
C GLU A 130 -5.14 -5.87 5.93
N GLY A 131 -4.91 -4.63 5.53
CA GLY A 131 -4.09 -3.69 6.30
C GLY A 131 -4.86 -2.81 7.28
N GLU A 132 -6.18 -2.70 7.19
CA GLU A 132 -6.95 -1.67 7.89
C GLU A 132 -6.81 -1.76 9.41
N ASN A 133 -7.13 -2.90 10.00
CA ASN A 133 -6.99 -3.11 11.44
C ASN A 133 -5.53 -3.16 11.88
N THR A 134 -4.66 -3.81 11.07
CA THR A 134 -3.23 -3.93 11.37
C THR A 134 -2.56 -2.56 11.42
N LEU A 135 -2.88 -1.68 10.48
CA LEU A 135 -2.31 -0.33 10.44
C LEU A 135 -2.74 0.51 11.64
N LEU A 136 -4.01 0.43 12.05
CA LEU A 136 -4.49 1.13 13.25
C LEU A 136 -3.75 0.66 14.51
N GLU A 137 -3.64 -0.65 14.71
CA GLU A 137 -2.90 -1.22 15.85
C GLU A 137 -1.42 -0.81 15.84
N LEU A 138 -0.79 -0.77 14.65
CA LEU A 138 0.60 -0.31 14.49
C LEU A 138 0.75 1.18 14.86
N LEU A 139 -0.15 2.05 14.39
CA LEU A 139 -0.09 3.48 14.70
C LEU A 139 -0.31 3.72 16.20
N ASP A 140 -1.30 3.08 16.80
CA ASP A 140 -1.57 3.12 18.24
C ASP A 140 -0.34 2.69 19.06
N MET A 141 0.32 1.64 18.61
CA MET A 141 1.49 1.10 19.24
C MET A 141 2.68 2.05 19.14
N LEU A 142 2.93 2.62 17.97
CA LEU A 142 4.03 3.56 17.74
C LEU A 142 3.84 4.86 18.56
N GLU A 143 2.59 5.26 18.86
CA GLU A 143 2.32 6.39 19.75
C GLU A 143 2.63 6.11 21.23
N LYS A 144 2.45 4.87 21.67
CA LYS A 144 2.56 4.50 23.09
C LYS A 144 3.97 4.17 23.57
N GLU A 145 4.99 4.19 22.70
CA GLU A 145 6.43 3.92 22.96
C GLU A 145 6.77 2.62 23.72
N LYS A 146 5.78 1.81 24.12
CA LYS A 146 5.93 0.61 24.97
C LYS A 146 5.57 -0.69 24.26
N ALA A 147 5.62 -0.69 22.97
CA ALA A 147 4.93 -1.68 22.18
C ALA A 147 5.81 -2.86 21.79
N ASN A 148 5.27 -4.04 21.98
CA ASN A 148 5.86 -5.28 21.48
C ASN A 148 5.17 -5.66 20.16
N LEU A 149 5.87 -5.48 19.04
CA LEU A 149 5.36 -5.86 17.70
C LEU A 149 4.89 -7.32 17.62
N CYS A 150 5.37 -8.20 18.51
CA CYS A 150 4.93 -9.59 18.55
C CYS A 150 3.43 -9.75 18.92
N ASP A 151 2.81 -8.73 19.49
CA ASP A 151 1.41 -8.78 19.93
C ASP A 151 0.42 -8.35 18.82
N ILE A 152 0.94 -7.89 17.67
CA ILE A 152 0.13 -7.54 16.49
C ILE A 152 0.12 -8.70 15.51
N ASP A 153 -1.06 -9.18 15.15
CA ASP A 153 -1.23 -10.19 14.11
C ASP A 153 -1.08 -9.60 12.69
N GLY A 154 -0.61 -10.42 11.75
CA GLY A 154 -0.54 -10.08 10.34
C GLY A 154 0.64 -9.18 9.97
N ILE A 155 1.74 -9.23 10.72
CA ILE A 155 2.94 -8.46 10.39
C ILE A 155 4.20 -9.33 10.30
N ILE A 156 5.20 -8.76 9.63
CA ILE A 156 6.57 -9.25 9.60
C ILE A 156 7.52 -8.08 9.87
N PHE A 157 8.56 -8.32 10.65
CA PHE A 157 9.54 -7.30 11.05
C PHE A 157 10.87 -7.96 11.46
N ARG A 158 11.89 -7.14 11.77
CA ARG A 158 13.16 -7.65 12.32
C ARG A 158 13.23 -7.47 13.81
N LYS A 159 13.42 -8.59 14.52
CA LYS A 159 13.68 -8.61 15.96
C LYS A 159 15.09 -9.13 16.20
N ASN A 160 15.95 -8.31 16.79
CA ASN A 160 17.36 -8.66 17.04
C ASN A 160 18.10 -9.18 15.78
N GLY A 161 17.86 -8.53 14.64
CA GLY A 161 18.46 -8.90 13.35
C GLY A 161 17.82 -10.09 12.65
N LYS A 162 16.84 -10.77 13.27
CA LYS A 162 16.13 -11.92 12.67
C LYS A 162 14.76 -11.53 12.14
N VAL A 163 14.43 -11.98 10.95
CA VAL A 163 13.08 -11.84 10.39
C VAL A 163 12.10 -12.64 11.26
N THR A 164 11.06 -11.97 11.70
CA THR A 164 10.02 -12.53 12.60
C THR A 164 8.67 -12.22 12.03
N LYS A 165 7.84 -13.25 11.82
CA LYS A 165 6.45 -13.13 11.36
C LYS A 165 5.52 -13.47 12.51
N THR A 166 4.47 -12.69 12.71
CA THR A 166 3.43 -12.93 13.70
C THR A 166 2.34 -13.88 13.17
N ASN A 167 1.31 -14.14 13.96
CA ASN A 167 0.18 -14.95 13.53
C ASN A 167 -0.55 -14.30 12.35
N THR A 168 -1.24 -15.11 11.56
CA THR A 168 -2.08 -14.60 10.47
C THR A 168 -3.29 -13.86 11.05
N ARG A 169 -3.51 -12.64 10.60
CA ARG A 169 -4.70 -11.87 10.95
C ARG A 169 -5.92 -12.41 10.22
N LEU A 170 -7.04 -12.50 10.93
CA LEU A 170 -8.32 -12.80 10.31
C LEU A 170 -8.78 -11.62 9.44
N ALA A 171 -9.32 -11.95 8.28
CA ALA A 171 -9.89 -10.95 7.38
C ALA A 171 -11.10 -10.25 8.01
N ILE A 172 -11.33 -8.99 7.64
CA ILE A 172 -12.46 -8.18 8.10
C ILE A 172 -13.77 -8.90 7.75
N ALA A 173 -14.58 -9.22 8.74
CA ALA A 173 -15.81 -9.98 8.53
C ALA A 173 -16.96 -9.10 8.02
N ASP A 174 -17.06 -7.90 8.53
CA ASP A 174 -18.07 -6.89 8.16
C ASP A 174 -17.44 -5.82 7.26
N MET A 175 -17.77 -5.87 5.97
CA MET A 175 -17.27 -4.91 4.99
C MET A 175 -17.91 -3.52 5.12
N ASP A 176 -19.10 -3.42 5.72
CA ASP A 176 -19.80 -2.14 5.92
C ASP A 176 -19.13 -1.29 7.02
N TRP A 177 -18.24 -1.90 7.81
CA TRP A 177 -17.38 -1.16 8.73
C TRP A 177 -16.39 -0.24 8.02
N LEU A 178 -15.99 -0.56 6.79
CA LEU A 178 -15.05 0.23 6.02
C LEU A 178 -15.69 1.55 5.58
N PRO A 179 -15.00 2.69 5.78
CA PRO A 179 -15.44 3.96 5.23
C PRO A 179 -15.31 3.98 3.71
N LEU A 180 -16.01 4.94 3.07
CA LEU A 180 -15.75 5.26 1.68
C LEU A 180 -14.29 5.73 1.51
N PRO A 181 -13.67 5.45 0.35
CA PRO A 181 -12.30 5.87 0.09
C PRO A 181 -12.13 7.38 0.25
N ALA A 182 -11.00 7.83 0.76
CA ALA A 182 -10.67 9.24 0.99
C ALA A 182 -10.28 9.93 -0.33
N TRP A 183 -11.22 10.07 -1.24
CA TRP A 183 -11.04 10.66 -2.58
C TRP A 183 -10.50 12.09 -2.55
N ASP A 184 -10.85 12.83 -1.50
CA ASP A 184 -10.44 14.22 -1.26
C ASP A 184 -8.94 14.39 -1.00
N LEU A 185 -8.21 13.29 -0.76
CA LEU A 185 -6.76 13.30 -0.60
C LEU A 185 -6.00 13.21 -1.93
N LEU A 186 -6.69 12.96 -3.02
CA LEU A 186 -6.09 13.01 -4.36
C LEU A 186 -6.14 14.45 -4.90
N PRO A 187 -5.10 14.91 -5.60
CA PRO A 187 -5.08 16.24 -6.22
C PRO A 187 -6.22 16.44 -7.24
N SER A 188 -6.60 15.38 -7.92
CA SER A 188 -7.71 15.31 -8.85
C SER A 188 -8.31 13.92 -8.86
N LEU A 189 -9.62 13.80 -9.11
CA LEU A 189 -10.31 12.51 -9.26
C LEU A 189 -10.27 11.98 -10.71
N PHE A 190 -9.92 12.83 -11.66
CA PHE A 190 -10.05 12.50 -13.08
C PHE A 190 -8.73 12.54 -13.84
N GLU A 191 -7.78 13.31 -13.38
CA GLU A 191 -6.44 13.38 -13.97
C GLU A 191 -5.38 13.05 -12.91
N PRO A 192 -4.49 12.11 -13.19
CA PRO A 192 -4.23 11.40 -14.45
C PRO A 192 -5.03 10.10 -14.64
N TYR A 193 -6.03 9.83 -13.79
CA TYR A 193 -6.73 8.55 -13.76
C TYR A 193 -7.58 8.35 -15.03
N ARG A 194 -7.30 7.26 -15.73
CA ARG A 194 -8.01 6.86 -16.96
C ARG A 194 -8.35 5.38 -16.85
N LEU A 195 -9.62 5.07 -16.74
CA LEU A 195 -10.07 3.69 -16.80
C LEU A 195 -10.35 3.33 -18.27
N SER A 196 -9.48 2.52 -18.86
CA SER A 196 -9.70 1.95 -20.19
C SER A 196 -10.75 0.83 -20.09
N ILE A 197 -12.02 1.22 -19.93
CA ILE A 197 -13.12 0.27 -19.96
C ILE A 197 -13.73 0.32 -21.36
N VAL A 198 -13.65 -0.80 -22.07
CA VAL A 198 -14.28 -0.96 -23.38
C VAL A 198 -15.77 -0.66 -23.24
N GLY A 199 -16.25 0.35 -23.97
CA GLY A 199 -17.67 0.74 -23.98
C GLY A 199 -18.05 1.91 -23.06
N THR A 200 -17.11 2.53 -22.33
CA THR A 200 -17.42 3.80 -21.64
C THR A 200 -17.41 4.96 -22.63
N THR A 201 -18.45 5.76 -22.59
CA THR A 201 -18.56 7.01 -23.37
C THR A 201 -18.15 8.25 -22.59
N SER A 202 -17.71 8.08 -21.33
CA SER A 202 -17.34 9.17 -20.43
C SER A 202 -15.86 9.11 -20.08
N ASP A 203 -15.18 10.23 -20.26
CA ASP A 203 -13.81 10.43 -19.81
C ASP A 203 -13.69 10.54 -18.27
N LYS A 204 -14.84 10.62 -17.57
CA LYS A 204 -14.94 10.74 -16.12
C LYS A 204 -15.50 9.45 -15.53
N SER A 205 -14.60 8.56 -15.14
CA SER A 205 -14.98 7.29 -14.50
C SER A 205 -14.05 7.02 -13.31
N THR A 206 -14.56 6.29 -12.32
CA THR A 206 -13.77 5.83 -11.19
C THR A 206 -14.14 4.41 -10.83
N ALA A 207 -13.30 3.74 -10.06
CA ALA A 207 -13.53 2.38 -9.57
C ALA A 207 -14.10 2.40 -8.17
N ILE A 208 -14.97 1.45 -7.84
CA ILE A 208 -15.43 1.16 -6.49
C ILE A 208 -15.19 -0.31 -6.16
N LEU A 209 -14.97 -0.60 -4.89
CA LEU A 209 -14.84 -1.96 -4.39
C LEU A 209 -16.12 -2.36 -3.66
N THR A 210 -16.87 -3.31 -4.23
CA THR A 210 -18.16 -3.75 -3.69
C THR A 210 -18.09 -5.09 -2.95
N SER A 211 -16.97 -5.80 -3.06
CA SER A 211 -16.76 -7.10 -2.43
C SER A 211 -15.27 -7.41 -2.34
N ARG A 212 -14.88 -8.31 -1.43
CA ARG A 212 -13.51 -8.83 -1.30
C ARG A 212 -13.48 -10.34 -1.24
N GLY A 213 -12.36 -10.91 -1.67
CA GLY A 213 -12.13 -12.35 -1.71
C GLY A 213 -12.71 -13.00 -2.97
N CYS A 214 -12.42 -14.27 -3.13
CA CYS A 214 -12.87 -15.06 -4.27
C CYS A 214 -13.25 -16.49 -3.81
N PRO A 215 -14.43 -17.01 -4.14
CA PRO A 215 -14.82 -18.38 -3.80
C PRO A 215 -14.15 -19.43 -4.72
N GLY A 216 -13.46 -19.00 -5.77
CA GLY A 216 -12.78 -19.86 -6.73
C GLY A 216 -11.59 -20.61 -6.12
N ARG A 217 -11.27 -21.76 -6.70
CA ARG A 217 -10.09 -22.58 -6.36
C ARG A 217 -9.25 -22.85 -7.60
N CYS A 218 -9.02 -21.82 -8.41
CA CYS A 218 -8.27 -21.94 -9.65
C CYS A 218 -6.82 -22.31 -9.36
N SER A 219 -6.30 -23.36 -10.01
CA SER A 219 -4.96 -23.88 -9.75
C SER A 219 -3.81 -22.94 -10.07
N PHE A 220 -4.05 -21.91 -10.87
CA PHE A 220 -3.09 -20.89 -11.28
C PHE A 220 -3.20 -19.60 -10.46
N CYS A 221 -4.16 -19.49 -9.53
CA CYS A 221 -4.45 -18.25 -8.79
C CYS A 221 -3.94 -18.34 -7.36
N ASP A 222 -3.18 -17.33 -6.94
CA ASP A 222 -2.81 -17.16 -5.54
C ASP A 222 -3.95 -16.49 -4.76
N THR A 223 -4.87 -17.33 -4.26
CA THR A 223 -5.99 -16.88 -3.44
C THR A 223 -5.57 -16.43 -2.04
N GLN A 224 -4.34 -16.68 -1.61
CA GLN A 224 -3.83 -16.23 -0.31
C GLN A 224 -3.72 -14.71 -0.24
N VAL A 225 -3.40 -14.06 -1.37
CA VAL A 225 -3.28 -12.60 -1.46
C VAL A 225 -4.64 -11.91 -1.33
N PHE A 226 -5.70 -12.50 -1.89
CA PHE A 226 -7.04 -11.89 -1.95
C PHE A 226 -8.01 -12.42 -0.89
N GLY A 227 -7.63 -13.50 -0.17
CA GLY A 227 -8.51 -14.24 0.72
C GLY A 227 -9.48 -15.15 -0.01
N GLN A 228 -9.74 -16.31 0.55
CA GLN A 228 -10.65 -17.31 -0.03
C GLN A 228 -12.12 -17.05 0.29
N LYS A 229 -12.40 -16.31 1.36
CA LYS A 229 -13.77 -16.02 1.79
C LYS A 229 -14.29 -14.80 1.05
N PHE A 230 -15.28 -15.03 0.19
CA PHE A 230 -16.02 -13.96 -0.46
C PHE A 230 -16.91 -13.22 0.56
N ARG A 231 -16.85 -11.90 0.55
CA ARG A 231 -17.58 -11.01 1.47
C ARG A 231 -18.10 -9.81 0.73
#